data_cbbafa923e8ce655f5a5e0391c29686d
#
_entry.id   cbbafa923e8ce655f5a5e0391c29686d
#
_cell.length_a   1.000
_cell.length_b   1.000
_cell.length_c   1.000
_cell.angle_alpha   90.00
_cell.angle_beta   90.00
_cell.angle_gamma   90.00
#
_symmetry.space_group_name_H-M   'P 1'
#
loop_
_entity.id
_entity.type
_entity.pdbx_description
1 polymer ?
#
loop_
_entity_poly.entity_id
_entity_poly.type
_entity_poly.pdbx_seq_one_letter_code
_entity_poly.pdbx_strand_id
1 'polypeptide(L)'
;IPGYDKFRTVTMILVLVQLCVVVLGVFFLSELIKNREEFIAKKNKVAIALGGFFVFIIIVKFVGIGDYASRAEQEYVAESEVAIKENVLRANPEVMRQNYNIDINNSREVDGFVAAQLKPYSNIKTIRAEIFHSSMNRSLIFIFLMSGLVLAFLFTSIPAIAMSLGVLVLVMVDLVPIANDYIGDEDKYWDDAELMT
;
A
#
# COMPACT_ATOMS: atom_id res chain seq x y z
N ILE A 1 -1.10 1.20 -27.12
CA ILE A 1 -2.04 1.74 -26.10
C ILE A 1 -1.42 3.02 -25.57
N PRO A 2 -2.04 4.20 -25.82
CA PRO A 2 -1.51 5.46 -25.33
C PRO A 2 -1.57 5.47 -23.81
N GLY A 3 -0.42 5.60 -23.15
CA GLY A 3 -0.26 5.59 -21.68
C GLY A 3 0.57 4.45 -21.12
N TYR A 4 0.74 3.34 -21.82
CA TYR A 4 1.56 2.22 -21.38
C TYR A 4 3.04 2.57 -21.22
N ASP A 5 3.55 3.42 -22.12
CA ASP A 5 4.92 3.91 -22.08
C ASP A 5 5.20 4.82 -20.88
N LYS A 6 4.19 5.58 -20.44
CA LYS A 6 4.31 6.44 -19.24
C LYS A 6 4.36 5.60 -17.95
N PHE A 7 3.62 4.51 -17.87
CA PHE A 7 3.66 3.60 -16.71
C PHE A 7 5.01 2.88 -16.57
N ARG A 8 5.63 2.45 -17.67
CA ARG A 8 6.95 1.81 -17.66
C ARG A 8 8.03 2.73 -17.11
N THR A 9 8.03 3.99 -17.51
CA THR A 9 9.04 4.98 -17.06
C THR A 9 8.91 5.27 -15.57
N VAL A 10 7.68 5.42 -15.05
CA VAL A 10 7.44 5.65 -13.61
C VAL A 10 7.90 4.46 -12.78
N THR A 11 7.60 3.23 -13.21
CA THR A 11 8.01 2.02 -12.50
C THR A 11 9.52 1.87 -12.44
N MET A 12 10.23 2.16 -13.53
CA MET A 12 11.70 2.13 -13.58
C MET A 12 12.33 3.16 -12.63
N ILE A 13 11.79 4.39 -12.59
CA ILE A 13 12.26 5.43 -11.67
C ILE A 13 12.04 4.98 -10.22
N LEU A 14 10.92 4.35 -9.92
CA LEU A 14 10.59 3.87 -8.57
C LEU A 14 11.56 2.80 -8.10
N VAL A 15 11.96 1.87 -8.97
CA VAL A 15 12.99 0.86 -8.68
C VAL A 15 14.34 1.50 -8.38
N LEU A 16 14.75 2.52 -9.16
CA LEU A 16 15.98 3.27 -8.90
C LEU A 16 15.95 4.00 -7.55
N VAL A 17 14.83 4.63 -7.22
CA VAL A 17 14.65 5.29 -5.92
C VAL A 17 14.75 4.28 -4.78
N GLN A 18 14.10 3.13 -4.90
CA GLN A 18 14.18 2.06 -3.90
C GLN A 18 15.63 1.58 -3.70
N LEU A 19 16.36 1.34 -4.78
CA LEU A 19 17.78 0.97 -4.72
C LEU A 19 18.62 2.04 -4.00
N CYS A 20 18.44 3.32 -4.37
CA CYS A 20 19.16 4.43 -3.75
C CYS A 20 18.87 4.53 -2.24
N VAL A 21 17.64 4.36 -1.81
CA VAL A 21 17.27 4.40 -0.38
C VAL A 21 17.97 3.29 0.40
N VAL A 22 18.02 2.06 -0.12
CA VAL A 22 18.71 0.94 0.52
C VAL A 22 20.22 1.23 0.63
N VAL A 23 20.84 1.69 -0.46
CA VAL A 23 22.27 2.03 -0.48
C VAL A 23 22.60 3.13 0.52
N LEU A 24 21.79 4.20 0.58
CA LEU A 24 21.94 5.28 1.57
C LEU A 24 21.79 4.76 3.01
N GLY A 25 20.86 3.84 3.24
CA GLY A 25 20.68 3.19 4.54
C GLY A 25 21.92 2.41 4.99
N VAL A 26 22.52 1.63 4.08
CA VAL A 26 23.77 0.89 4.35
C VAL A 26 24.93 1.85 4.61
N PHE A 27 25.09 2.91 3.82
CA PHE A 27 26.10 3.93 4.06
C PHE A 27 25.93 4.62 5.41
N PHE A 28 24.70 4.99 5.77
CA PHE A 28 24.40 5.58 7.07
C PHE A 28 24.79 4.65 8.23
N LEU A 29 24.42 3.36 8.14
CA LEU A 29 24.79 2.37 9.16
C LEU A 29 26.30 2.17 9.25
N SER A 30 26.99 2.09 8.12
CA SER A 30 28.46 2.01 8.08
C SER A 30 29.11 3.20 8.76
N GLU A 31 28.65 4.41 8.45
CA GLU A 31 29.17 5.65 9.03
C GLU A 31 28.87 5.75 10.53
N LEU A 32 27.65 5.35 10.94
CA LEU A 32 27.23 5.31 12.34
C LEU A 32 28.13 4.38 13.17
N ILE A 33 28.49 3.22 12.64
CA ILE A 33 29.36 2.24 13.29
C ILE A 33 30.78 2.74 13.36
N LYS A 34 31.31 3.29 12.25
CA LYS A 34 32.69 3.75 12.10
C LYS A 34 32.99 4.99 12.97
N ASN A 35 32.08 5.97 12.95
CA ASN A 35 32.26 7.25 13.62
C ASN A 35 31.32 7.41 14.84
N ARG A 36 31.13 6.32 15.58
CA ARG A 36 30.21 6.26 16.72
C ARG A 36 30.37 7.42 17.71
N GLU A 37 31.60 7.80 18.03
CA GLU A 37 31.90 8.88 19.01
C GLU A 37 31.35 10.24 18.56
N GLU A 38 31.45 10.54 17.27
CA GLU A 38 30.88 11.77 16.71
C GLU A 38 29.35 11.78 16.78
N PHE A 39 28.70 10.65 16.53
CA PHE A 39 27.25 10.52 16.66
C PHE A 39 26.81 10.58 18.12
N ILE A 40 27.58 10.02 19.07
CA ILE A 40 27.30 10.15 20.50
C ILE A 40 27.37 11.62 20.94
N ALA A 41 28.31 12.39 20.44
CA ALA A 41 28.39 13.84 20.74
C ALA A 41 27.14 14.59 20.23
N LYS A 42 26.49 14.09 19.18
CA LYS A 42 25.30 14.68 18.54
C LYS A 42 24.01 13.89 18.83
N LYS A 43 24.01 12.94 19.78
CA LYS A 43 22.93 11.98 20.01
C LYS A 43 21.54 12.62 20.19
N ASN A 44 21.48 13.79 20.87
CA ASN A 44 20.21 14.51 21.04
C ASN A 44 19.66 15.03 19.70
N LYS A 45 20.52 15.48 18.79
CA LYS A 45 20.12 15.94 17.45
C LYS A 45 19.60 14.75 16.62
N VAL A 46 20.27 13.60 16.71
CA VAL A 46 19.83 12.36 16.04
C VAL A 46 18.47 11.91 16.59
N ALA A 47 18.30 11.92 17.93
CA ALA A 47 17.02 11.58 18.56
C ALA A 47 15.88 12.50 18.12
N ILE A 48 16.12 13.82 18.06
CA ILE A 48 15.14 14.79 17.57
C ILE A 48 14.80 14.54 16.09
N ALA A 49 15.80 14.27 15.26
CA ALA A 49 15.58 13.98 13.82
C ALA A 49 14.74 12.69 13.62
N LEU A 50 15.07 11.61 14.32
CA LEU A 50 14.33 10.35 14.24
C LEU A 50 12.90 10.50 14.80
N GLY A 51 12.74 11.19 15.93
CA GLY A 51 11.43 11.49 16.52
C GLY A 51 10.58 12.39 15.61
N GLY A 52 11.17 13.43 15.04
CA GLY A 52 10.48 14.30 14.07
C GLY A 52 10.03 13.56 12.81
N PHE A 53 10.88 12.68 12.28
CA PHE A 53 10.53 11.82 11.14
C PHE A 53 9.38 10.86 11.48
N PHE A 54 9.42 10.26 12.67
CA PHE A 54 8.34 9.40 13.13
C PHE A 54 7.01 10.13 13.28
N VAL A 55 7.03 11.33 13.88
CA VAL A 55 5.84 12.19 13.99
C VAL A 55 5.32 12.58 12.61
N PHE A 56 6.22 12.91 11.67
CA PHE A 56 5.83 13.23 10.29
C PHE A 56 5.08 12.08 9.63
N ILE A 57 5.56 10.83 9.77
CA ILE A 57 4.87 9.65 9.20
C ILE A 57 3.50 9.45 9.86
N ILE A 58 3.38 9.67 11.17
CA ILE A 58 2.10 9.61 11.88
C ILE A 58 1.13 10.65 11.30
N ILE A 59 1.58 11.89 11.10
CA ILE A 59 0.75 12.95 10.50
C ILE A 59 0.28 12.52 9.10
N VAL A 60 1.17 12.02 8.25
CA VAL A 60 0.83 11.52 6.91
C VAL A 60 -0.22 10.41 6.97
N LYS A 61 -0.12 9.50 7.94
CA LYS A 61 -1.10 8.43 8.15
C LYS A 61 -2.50 8.98 8.50
N PHE A 62 -2.58 9.99 9.37
CA PHE A 62 -3.86 10.55 9.84
C PHE A 62 -4.49 11.53 8.85
N VAL A 63 -3.66 12.33 8.16
CA VAL A 63 -4.16 13.28 7.14
C VAL A 63 -4.66 12.52 5.90
N GLY A 64 -4.12 11.31 5.65
CA GLY A 64 -4.37 10.55 4.44
C GLY A 64 -3.69 11.20 3.23
N ILE A 65 -3.31 10.42 2.25
CA ILE A 65 -2.79 10.93 0.98
C ILE A 65 -3.92 10.78 -0.05
N GLY A 66 -4.89 11.70 0.02
CA GLY A 66 -5.92 11.84 -1.01
C GLY A 66 -6.99 10.75 -1.03
N ASP A 67 -7.82 10.82 -2.03
CA ASP A 67 -8.85 9.83 -2.30
C ASP A 67 -8.19 8.58 -2.90
N TYR A 68 -8.51 7.38 -2.38
CA TYR A 68 -7.96 6.11 -2.89
C TYR A 68 -8.47 5.75 -4.30
N ALA A 69 -9.27 6.62 -4.90
CA ALA A 69 -9.71 6.55 -6.29
C ALA A 69 -9.17 7.76 -7.07
N SER A 70 -8.61 7.52 -8.25
CA SER A 70 -8.19 8.61 -9.14
C SER A 70 -9.42 9.38 -9.67
N ARG A 71 -9.22 10.63 -10.11
CA ARG A 71 -10.30 11.40 -10.74
C ARG A 71 -10.88 10.68 -11.95
N ALA A 72 -10.03 10.06 -12.78
CA ALA A 72 -10.44 9.29 -13.94
C ALA A 72 -11.29 8.07 -13.56
N GLU A 73 -11.00 7.40 -12.44
CA GLU A 73 -11.83 6.30 -11.94
C GLU A 73 -13.17 6.79 -11.44
N GLN A 74 -13.21 7.95 -10.76
CA GLN A 74 -14.46 8.55 -10.29
C GLN A 74 -15.35 8.99 -11.47
N GLU A 75 -14.77 9.62 -12.51
CA GLU A 75 -15.46 9.97 -13.75
C GLU A 75 -15.98 8.72 -14.46
N TYR A 76 -15.15 7.67 -14.59
CA TYR A 76 -15.55 6.41 -15.20
C TYR A 76 -16.71 5.75 -14.46
N VAL A 77 -16.69 5.73 -13.12
CA VAL A 77 -17.79 5.18 -12.31
C VAL A 77 -19.06 6.00 -12.52
N ALA A 78 -18.96 7.34 -12.51
CA ALA A 78 -20.12 8.22 -12.72
C ALA A 78 -20.71 8.05 -14.14
N GLU A 79 -19.89 7.98 -15.19
CA GLU A 79 -20.32 7.72 -16.55
C GLU A 79 -20.94 6.32 -16.69
N SER A 80 -20.33 5.31 -16.07
CA SER A 80 -20.85 3.94 -16.06
C SER A 80 -22.19 3.83 -15.35
N GLU A 81 -22.39 4.56 -14.24
CA GLU A 81 -23.66 4.62 -13.52
C GLU A 81 -24.78 5.12 -14.42
N VAL A 82 -24.54 6.23 -15.11
CA VAL A 82 -25.51 6.83 -16.05
C VAL A 82 -25.79 5.86 -17.20
N ALA A 83 -24.75 5.29 -17.81
CA ALA A 83 -24.88 4.37 -18.95
C ALA A 83 -25.64 3.09 -18.55
N ILE A 84 -25.34 2.48 -17.41
CA ILE A 84 -26.04 1.28 -16.91
C ILE A 84 -27.50 1.61 -16.67
N LYS A 85 -27.79 2.73 -15.99
CA LYS A 85 -29.15 3.18 -15.69
C LYS A 85 -29.95 3.41 -16.97
N GLU A 86 -29.37 4.07 -17.93
CA GLU A 86 -30.00 4.32 -19.25
C GLU A 86 -30.27 3.00 -20.00
N ASN A 87 -29.34 2.07 -20.00
CA ASN A 87 -29.49 0.76 -20.61
C ASN A 87 -30.61 -0.05 -19.93
N VAL A 88 -30.71 -0.02 -18.61
CA VAL A 88 -31.77 -0.69 -17.85
C VAL A 88 -33.14 -0.10 -18.18
N LEU A 89 -33.25 1.23 -18.25
CA LEU A 89 -34.50 1.91 -18.57
C LEU A 89 -34.95 1.70 -20.03
N ARG A 90 -34.03 1.45 -20.95
CA ARG A 90 -34.30 1.13 -22.36
C ARG A 90 -34.54 -0.36 -22.59
N ALA A 91 -34.20 -1.23 -21.65
CA ALA A 91 -34.38 -2.67 -21.80
C ALA A 91 -35.85 -3.08 -21.82
N ASN A 92 -36.13 -4.27 -22.36
CA ASN A 92 -37.50 -4.83 -22.32
C ASN A 92 -37.88 -5.15 -20.86
N PRO A 93 -39.00 -4.61 -20.33
CA PRO A 93 -39.45 -4.81 -18.96
C PRO A 93 -39.62 -6.28 -18.57
N GLU A 94 -40.11 -7.11 -19.49
CA GLU A 94 -40.35 -8.53 -19.26
C GLU A 94 -39.04 -9.31 -19.09
N VAL A 95 -38.02 -8.98 -19.90
CA VAL A 95 -36.70 -9.59 -19.84
C VAL A 95 -35.98 -9.20 -18.53
N MET A 96 -36.09 -7.95 -18.13
CA MET A 96 -35.51 -7.48 -16.85
C MET A 96 -36.18 -8.14 -15.64
N ARG A 97 -37.49 -8.32 -15.71
CA ARG A 97 -38.25 -9.00 -14.65
C ARG A 97 -37.96 -10.50 -14.55
N GLN A 98 -37.81 -11.18 -15.70
CA GLN A 98 -37.53 -12.62 -15.76
C GLN A 98 -36.09 -12.96 -15.36
N ASN A 99 -35.12 -12.20 -15.87
CA ASN A 99 -33.69 -12.54 -15.70
C ASN A 99 -33.10 -11.95 -14.42
N TYR A 100 -33.54 -10.78 -14.01
CA TYR A 100 -32.93 -10.03 -12.90
C TYR A 100 -33.90 -9.74 -11.75
N ASN A 101 -35.19 -10.09 -11.90
CA ASN A 101 -36.26 -9.81 -10.93
C ASN A 101 -36.37 -8.33 -10.57
N ILE A 102 -36.27 -7.45 -11.60
CA ILE A 102 -36.27 -5.98 -11.46
C ILE A 102 -37.45 -5.41 -12.23
N ASP A 103 -38.25 -4.57 -11.54
CA ASP A 103 -39.23 -3.74 -12.20
C ASP A 103 -38.62 -2.40 -12.58
N ILE A 104 -38.47 -2.16 -13.88
CA ILE A 104 -37.87 -0.92 -14.41
C ILE A 104 -38.69 0.34 -14.09
N ASN A 105 -39.97 0.19 -13.73
CA ASN A 105 -40.80 1.29 -13.27
C ASN A 105 -40.58 1.65 -11.78
N ASN A 106 -39.88 0.78 -11.04
CA ASN A 106 -39.49 1.00 -9.66
C ASN A 106 -38.08 1.55 -9.57
N SER A 107 -37.94 2.87 -9.40
CA SER A 107 -36.63 3.54 -9.32
C SER A 107 -35.71 2.93 -8.25
N ARG A 108 -36.27 2.44 -7.12
CA ARG A 108 -35.42 1.83 -6.06
C ARG A 108 -34.80 0.51 -6.51
N GLU A 109 -35.51 -0.30 -7.28
CA GLU A 109 -34.99 -1.56 -7.81
C GLU A 109 -33.92 -1.31 -8.88
N VAL A 110 -34.18 -0.32 -9.75
CA VAL A 110 -33.20 0.11 -10.76
C VAL A 110 -31.94 0.65 -10.11
N ASP A 111 -32.07 1.57 -9.14
CA ASP A 111 -30.92 2.14 -8.42
C ASP A 111 -30.16 1.05 -7.62
N GLY A 112 -30.88 0.10 -7.01
CA GLY A 112 -30.29 -1.04 -6.32
C GLY A 112 -29.49 -1.95 -7.26
N PHE A 113 -29.99 -2.21 -8.46
CA PHE A 113 -29.29 -2.98 -9.48
C PHE A 113 -28.02 -2.27 -9.98
N VAL A 114 -28.15 -0.98 -10.30
CA VAL A 114 -27.00 -0.16 -10.72
C VAL A 114 -25.92 -0.16 -9.63
N ALA A 115 -26.31 0.05 -8.38
CA ALA A 115 -25.40 -0.01 -7.25
C ALA A 115 -24.72 -1.39 -7.09
N ALA A 116 -25.48 -2.49 -7.32
CA ALA A 116 -24.93 -3.84 -7.29
C ALA A 116 -23.89 -4.08 -8.41
N GLN A 117 -24.15 -3.57 -9.61
CA GLN A 117 -23.20 -3.65 -10.73
C GLN A 117 -21.93 -2.82 -10.49
N LEU A 118 -22.04 -1.69 -9.78
CA LEU A 118 -20.91 -0.81 -9.44
C LEU A 118 -20.18 -1.21 -8.15
N LYS A 119 -20.74 -2.16 -7.38
CA LYS A 119 -20.16 -2.64 -6.13
C LYS A 119 -18.70 -3.10 -6.25
N PRO A 120 -18.25 -3.80 -7.31
CA PRO A 120 -16.84 -4.15 -7.48
C PRO A 120 -15.93 -2.92 -7.48
N TYR A 121 -16.34 -1.83 -8.11
CA TYR A 121 -15.54 -0.59 -8.19
C TYR A 121 -15.50 0.16 -6.85
N SER A 122 -16.60 0.18 -6.08
CA SER A 122 -16.62 0.75 -4.75
C SER A 122 -15.75 -0.05 -3.76
N ASN A 123 -15.74 -1.38 -3.89
CA ASN A 123 -14.90 -2.26 -3.09
C ASN A 123 -13.41 -2.04 -3.34
N ILE A 124 -12.99 -1.71 -4.56
CA ILE A 124 -11.57 -1.42 -4.88
C ILE A 124 -11.06 -0.27 -4.03
N LYS A 125 -11.85 0.79 -3.85
CA LYS A 125 -11.49 1.93 -3.00
C LYS A 125 -11.27 1.51 -1.55
N THR A 126 -12.18 0.70 -1.00
CA THR A 126 -12.10 0.19 0.37
C THR A 126 -10.88 -0.73 0.54
N ILE A 127 -10.67 -1.64 -0.39
CA ILE A 127 -9.52 -2.57 -0.38
C ILE A 127 -8.20 -1.79 -0.45
N ARG A 128 -8.09 -0.77 -1.30
CA ARG A 128 -6.89 0.08 -1.38
C ARG A 128 -6.63 0.84 -0.09
N ALA A 129 -7.69 1.37 0.55
CA ALA A 129 -7.58 2.03 1.84
C ALA A 129 -7.08 1.06 2.92
N GLU A 130 -7.62 -0.15 2.96
CA GLU A 130 -7.26 -1.18 3.92
C GLU A 130 -5.80 -1.65 3.74
N ILE A 131 -5.37 -1.91 2.49
CA ILE A 131 -3.97 -2.23 2.15
C ILE A 131 -3.04 -1.09 2.56
N PHE A 132 -3.42 0.17 2.30
CA PHE A 132 -2.62 1.32 2.68
C PHE A 132 -2.45 1.41 4.20
N HIS A 133 -3.54 1.33 4.95
CA HIS A 133 -3.49 1.39 6.42
C HIS A 133 -2.71 0.23 7.04
N SER A 134 -2.88 -0.98 6.51
CA SER A 134 -2.12 -2.16 6.94
C SER A 134 -0.62 -1.99 6.67
N SER A 135 -0.26 -1.59 5.46
CA SER A 135 1.14 -1.34 5.08
C SER A 135 1.78 -0.21 5.90
N MET A 136 1.03 0.87 6.16
CA MET A 136 1.50 1.98 7.00
C MET A 136 1.72 1.56 8.46
N ASN A 137 0.83 0.74 9.03
CA ASN A 137 1.00 0.23 10.39
C ASN A 137 2.26 -0.63 10.50
N ARG A 138 2.48 -1.53 9.55
CA ARG A 138 3.67 -2.36 9.48
C ARG A 138 4.93 -1.50 9.38
N SER A 139 4.97 -0.54 8.46
CA SER A 139 6.10 0.37 8.28
C SER A 139 6.40 1.18 9.55
N LEU A 140 5.37 1.69 10.25
CA LEU A 140 5.53 2.42 11.52
C LEU A 140 6.19 1.55 12.59
N ILE A 141 5.81 0.29 12.71
CA ILE A 141 6.41 -0.65 13.69
C ILE A 141 7.90 -0.84 13.37
N PHE A 142 8.26 -1.11 12.10
CA PHE A 142 9.66 -1.32 11.73
C PHE A 142 10.51 -0.06 11.86
N ILE A 143 9.98 1.11 11.50
CA ILE A 143 10.67 2.40 11.69
C ILE A 143 10.88 2.67 13.18
N PHE A 144 9.91 2.38 14.02
CA PHE A 144 10.04 2.53 15.47
C PHE A 144 11.11 1.59 16.05
N LEU A 145 11.09 0.32 15.66
CA LEU A 145 12.09 -0.68 16.12
C LEU A 145 13.49 -0.31 15.63
N MET A 146 13.64 0.10 14.37
CA MET A 146 14.92 0.52 13.80
C MET A 146 15.46 1.79 14.47
N SER A 147 14.58 2.78 14.69
CA SER A 147 14.95 4.01 15.42
C SER A 147 15.35 3.71 16.85
N GLY A 148 14.60 2.81 17.51
CA GLY A 148 14.92 2.34 18.86
C GLY A 148 16.29 1.65 18.93
N LEU A 149 16.61 0.81 17.95
CA LEU A 149 17.90 0.12 17.84
C LEU A 149 19.05 1.12 17.64
N VAL A 150 18.88 2.11 16.76
CA VAL A 150 19.88 3.17 16.56
C VAL A 150 20.08 3.99 17.84
N LEU A 151 19.01 4.39 18.51
CA LEU A 151 19.09 5.13 19.76
C LEU A 151 19.74 4.29 20.87
N ALA A 152 19.37 3.01 20.98
CA ALA A 152 20.00 2.09 21.93
C ALA A 152 21.50 1.98 21.68
N PHE A 153 21.94 1.90 20.42
CA PHE A 153 23.35 1.89 20.06
C PHE A 153 24.08 3.17 20.47
N LEU A 154 23.43 4.33 20.38
CA LEU A 154 24.03 5.63 20.73
C LEU A 154 24.01 5.92 22.22
N PHE A 155 22.98 5.46 22.95
CA PHE A 155 22.84 5.75 24.38
C PHE A 155 23.39 4.65 25.30
N THR A 156 23.58 3.41 24.76
CA THR A 156 24.06 2.27 25.52
C THR A 156 25.35 1.75 24.88
N SER A 157 26.21 1.06 25.65
CA SER A 157 27.48 0.52 25.18
C SER A 157 27.29 -0.80 24.38
N ILE A 158 26.37 -0.79 23.40
CA ILE A 158 26.13 -1.97 22.56
C ILE A 158 27.31 -2.12 21.57
N PRO A 159 27.88 -3.33 21.41
CA PRO A 159 28.93 -3.56 20.43
C PRO A 159 28.40 -3.48 18.99
N ALA A 160 29.25 -3.06 18.06
CA ALA A 160 28.90 -2.91 16.64
C ALA A 160 28.32 -4.19 16.01
N ILE A 161 28.84 -5.37 16.41
CA ILE A 161 28.35 -6.68 15.96
C ILE A 161 26.89 -6.88 16.36
N ALA A 162 26.52 -6.56 17.62
CA ALA A 162 25.14 -6.70 18.08
C ALA A 162 24.20 -5.73 17.37
N MET A 163 24.65 -4.51 17.07
CA MET A 163 23.90 -3.56 16.23
C MET A 163 23.66 -4.14 14.82
N SER A 164 24.69 -4.63 14.16
CA SER A 164 24.58 -5.22 12.81
C SER A 164 23.66 -6.44 12.79
N LEU A 165 23.77 -7.32 13.78
CA LEU A 165 22.88 -8.48 13.93
C LEU A 165 21.43 -8.04 14.17
N GLY A 166 21.22 -7.03 15.01
CA GLY A 166 19.88 -6.47 15.24
C GLY A 166 19.22 -5.94 13.97
N VAL A 167 19.98 -5.20 13.16
CA VAL A 167 19.51 -4.73 11.86
C VAL A 167 19.18 -5.91 10.94
N LEU A 168 20.07 -6.92 10.86
CA LEU A 168 19.85 -8.10 10.03
C LEU A 168 18.57 -8.85 10.43
N VAL A 169 18.37 -9.05 11.73
CA VAL A 169 17.15 -9.71 12.25
C VAL A 169 15.90 -8.90 11.90
N LEU A 170 15.92 -7.57 12.08
CA LEU A 170 14.78 -6.73 11.71
C LEU A 170 14.45 -6.81 10.22
N VAL A 171 15.47 -6.78 9.35
CA VAL A 171 15.29 -6.93 7.89
C VAL A 171 14.73 -8.31 7.56
N MET A 172 15.23 -9.37 8.17
CA MET A 172 14.71 -10.72 7.94
C MET A 172 13.24 -10.86 8.38
N VAL A 173 12.90 -10.34 9.55
CA VAL A 173 11.51 -10.37 10.06
C VAL A 173 10.57 -9.57 9.15
N ASP A 174 11.04 -8.52 8.50
CA ASP A 174 10.24 -7.76 7.55
C ASP A 174 10.10 -8.48 6.19
N LEU A 175 11.16 -9.07 5.67
CA LEU A 175 11.17 -9.65 4.33
C LEU A 175 10.57 -11.06 4.26
N VAL A 176 10.75 -11.91 5.29
CA VAL A 176 10.30 -13.31 5.25
C VAL A 176 8.79 -13.45 5.03
N PRO A 177 7.90 -12.69 5.73
CA PRO A 177 6.46 -12.78 5.46
C PRO A 177 6.10 -12.38 4.04
N ILE A 178 6.73 -11.31 3.51
CA ILE A 178 6.51 -10.87 2.14
C ILE A 178 6.97 -11.95 1.16
N ALA A 179 8.15 -12.54 1.37
CA ALA A 179 8.65 -13.60 0.51
C ALA A 179 7.72 -14.83 0.53
N ASN A 180 7.18 -15.20 1.68
CA ASN A 180 6.21 -16.28 1.78
C ASN A 180 4.91 -16.00 1.03
N ASP A 181 4.41 -14.76 1.08
CA ASP A 181 3.20 -14.38 0.33
C ASP A 181 3.41 -14.43 -1.19
N TYR A 182 4.66 -14.25 -1.67
CA TYR A 182 5.00 -14.32 -3.10
C TYR A 182 5.45 -15.71 -3.58
N ILE A 183 6.00 -16.54 -2.71
CA ILE A 183 6.53 -17.87 -3.04
C ILE A 183 5.54 -18.96 -2.58
N GLY A 184 4.66 -18.63 -1.63
CA GLY A 184 3.73 -19.55 -1.03
C GLY A 184 2.57 -19.93 -1.96
N ASP A 185 2.32 -21.22 -2.03
CA ASP A 185 1.19 -21.91 -2.67
C ASP A 185 1.12 -21.78 -4.21
N GLU A 186 2.05 -22.48 -4.87
CA GLU A 186 1.84 -22.88 -6.27
C GLU A 186 0.44 -23.54 -6.46
N ASP A 187 -0.04 -24.29 -5.50
CA ASP A 187 -1.34 -24.95 -5.54
C ASP A 187 -2.53 -23.98 -5.60
N LYS A 188 -2.42 -22.81 -4.99
CA LYS A 188 -3.50 -21.81 -4.96
C LYS A 188 -3.67 -21.05 -6.27
N TYR A 189 -2.61 -20.89 -7.05
CA TYR A 189 -2.65 -20.22 -8.36
C TYR A 189 -3.10 -21.14 -9.49
N TRP A 190 -2.95 -22.46 -9.34
CA TRP A 190 -3.37 -23.43 -10.36
C TRP A 190 -4.85 -23.82 -10.23
N ASP A 191 -5.41 -23.83 -9.02
CA ASP A 191 -6.84 -24.05 -8.80
C ASP A 191 -7.71 -22.93 -9.40
N ASP A 192 -7.22 -21.67 -9.42
CA ASP A 192 -7.92 -20.56 -10.06
C ASP A 192 -7.87 -20.62 -11.61
N ALA A 193 -6.89 -21.31 -12.19
CA ALA A 193 -6.78 -21.49 -13.63
C ALA A 193 -7.80 -22.54 -14.17
N GLU A 194 -8.21 -23.52 -13.37
CA GLU A 194 -9.26 -24.47 -13.72
C GLU A 194 -10.66 -23.84 -13.74
N LEU A 195 -10.87 -22.72 -13.04
CA LEU A 195 -12.14 -21.99 -13.04
C LEU A 195 -12.35 -21.11 -14.30
N MET A 196 -11.33 -20.96 -15.15
CA MET A 196 -11.39 -20.19 -16.40
C MET A 196 -11.56 -21.03 -17.68
N THR A 197 -11.67 -22.35 -17.56
CA THR A 197 -12.00 -23.26 -18.69
C THR A 197 -13.43 -23.74 -18.60
#